data_e849e33e1da3ccfcfef204ced29fd63d
#
_entry.id   e849e33e1da3ccfcfef204ced29fd63d
#
_cell.length_a   1.000
_cell.length_b   1.000
_cell.length_c   1.000
_cell.angle_alpha   90.00
_cell.angle_beta   90.00
_cell.angle_gamma   90.00
#
_symmetry.space_group_name_H-M   'P 1'
#
loop_
_entity.id
_entity.type
_entity.pdbx_description
1 polymer ?
#
loop_
_entity_poly.entity_id
_entity_poly.type
_entity_poly.pdbx_seq_one_letter_code
_entity_poly.pdbx_strand_id
1 'polypeptide(L)'
;MVDNEWDVILIGAGQNNFALGTYLGMAGLRTVICESRLENGGRLASEEITKPGYWHNTLAYFQNNREVSPPWQELKWENGHHAEFVAPSVISSLLFADGRSVSQHQSLEATVTSIKHISTKDGETWRGIHQRYYQLIRDYLIPYYYQAPQSGAALLQKLDGEPAGKDFKRLWQLTPRQVADEFFEDDAVKTLILAPMAIPRGVGIDYAGGGIEVLKLIAGDEKPELARGGSHSIAQVLQRAYVHNGGQIRAVHHVEKILINDDGRAMGVRLRDGREWQARLAVVSNCDPYSTFVEMIGEDHLPRTFVERVKDIQLDEFSYFQVHLALKAPLRYAIHEANDPAVGHAMNVSIGPETPADLAQMWQEIRAGEFPEHACLHAICPSAIDPLQAPKGKHAASVYLPVPFQLKGKQPEDWVKLKNGFMDRVLKIWRRFATNLTDENIEMKVAM
;
A
#
# COMPACT_ATOMS: atom_id res chain seq x y z
N MET A 1 -24.85 -32.33 -10.12
CA MET A 1 -25.36 -31.05 -10.65
C MET A 1 -24.35 -29.98 -10.27
N VAL A 2 -23.80 -29.26 -11.23
CA VAL A 2 -22.95 -28.09 -10.90
C VAL A 2 -23.90 -27.04 -10.38
N ASP A 3 -23.68 -26.64 -9.15
CA ASP A 3 -24.52 -25.69 -8.44
C ASP A 3 -24.25 -24.28 -9.00
N ASN A 4 -25.10 -23.80 -9.87
CA ASN A 4 -24.96 -22.53 -10.61
C ASN A 4 -25.82 -21.40 -10.01
N GLU A 5 -26.49 -21.62 -8.91
CA GLU A 5 -27.35 -20.64 -8.24
C GLU A 5 -26.78 -20.23 -6.90
N TRP A 6 -26.63 -18.94 -6.69
CA TRP A 6 -26.03 -18.31 -5.51
C TRP A 6 -26.93 -17.19 -5.00
N ASP A 7 -26.84 -16.87 -3.73
CA ASP A 7 -27.46 -15.65 -3.24
C ASP A 7 -26.67 -14.44 -3.68
N VAL A 8 -25.33 -14.50 -3.54
CA VAL A 8 -24.42 -13.43 -3.94
C VAL A 8 -23.20 -14.03 -4.65
N ILE A 9 -22.86 -13.45 -5.80
CA ILE A 9 -21.60 -13.72 -6.52
C ILE A 9 -20.64 -12.55 -6.29
N LEU A 10 -19.41 -12.86 -5.86
CA LEU A 10 -18.35 -11.92 -5.59
C LEU A 10 -17.26 -12.07 -6.66
N ILE A 11 -16.91 -10.97 -7.34
CA ILE A 11 -15.89 -10.97 -8.39
C ILE A 11 -14.57 -10.47 -7.81
N GLY A 12 -13.54 -11.34 -7.86
CA GLY A 12 -12.19 -11.11 -7.34
C GLY A 12 -12.00 -11.59 -5.90
N ALA A 13 -10.99 -12.43 -5.66
CA ALA A 13 -10.63 -12.98 -4.36
C ALA A 13 -9.66 -12.08 -3.58
N GLY A 14 -9.94 -10.78 -3.53
CA GLY A 14 -9.21 -9.83 -2.71
C GLY A 14 -9.72 -9.78 -1.26
N GLN A 15 -8.97 -9.13 -0.39
CA GLN A 15 -9.27 -8.99 1.05
C GLN A 15 -10.68 -8.47 1.32
N ASN A 16 -11.16 -7.51 0.53
CA ASN A 16 -12.46 -6.88 0.74
C ASN A 16 -13.61 -7.88 0.51
N ASN A 17 -13.52 -8.69 -0.55
CA ASN A 17 -14.52 -9.72 -0.82
C ASN A 17 -14.47 -10.88 0.16
N PHE A 18 -13.29 -11.22 0.70
CA PHE A 18 -13.22 -12.18 1.79
C PHE A 18 -13.92 -11.66 3.05
N ALA A 19 -13.67 -10.41 3.43
CA ALA A 19 -14.34 -9.80 4.58
C ALA A 19 -15.87 -9.74 4.36
N LEU A 20 -16.32 -9.17 3.25
CA LEU A 20 -17.74 -9.08 2.91
C LEU A 20 -18.39 -10.46 2.83
N GLY A 21 -17.77 -11.41 2.13
CA GLY A 21 -18.28 -12.76 1.99
C GLY A 21 -18.41 -13.49 3.32
N THR A 22 -17.50 -13.22 4.28
CA THR A 22 -17.59 -13.75 5.64
C THR A 22 -18.83 -13.20 6.36
N TYR A 23 -19.07 -11.90 6.32
CA TYR A 23 -20.30 -11.31 6.89
C TYR A 23 -21.57 -11.86 6.24
N LEU A 24 -21.58 -12.02 4.91
CA LEU A 24 -22.71 -12.60 4.19
C LEU A 24 -22.96 -14.06 4.60
N GLY A 25 -21.89 -14.85 4.74
CA GLY A 25 -21.96 -16.23 5.22
C GLY A 25 -22.48 -16.32 6.65
N MET A 26 -22.02 -15.45 7.56
CA MET A 26 -22.56 -15.34 8.93
C MET A 26 -24.05 -14.99 8.94
N ALA A 27 -24.53 -14.25 7.95
CA ALA A 27 -25.97 -13.97 7.74
C ALA A 27 -26.73 -15.12 7.08
N GLY A 28 -26.08 -16.26 6.81
CA GLY A 28 -26.72 -17.45 6.23
C GLY A 28 -26.87 -17.40 4.71
N LEU A 29 -26.23 -16.46 4.03
CA LEU A 29 -26.30 -16.34 2.58
C LEU A 29 -25.29 -17.28 1.90
N ARG A 30 -25.72 -17.87 0.79
CA ARG A 30 -24.92 -18.75 -0.04
C ARG A 30 -24.09 -17.90 -1.02
N THR A 31 -22.78 -17.87 -0.83
CA THR A 31 -21.90 -17.00 -1.58
C THR A 31 -20.79 -17.75 -2.33
N VAL A 32 -20.36 -17.21 -3.47
CA VAL A 32 -19.20 -17.69 -4.21
C VAL A 32 -18.33 -16.53 -4.64
N ILE A 33 -17.01 -16.69 -4.51
CA ILE A 33 -16.01 -15.81 -5.09
C ILE A 33 -15.49 -16.42 -6.39
N CYS A 34 -15.55 -15.65 -7.50
CA CYS A 34 -14.90 -15.95 -8.77
C CYS A 34 -13.57 -15.22 -8.84
N GLU A 35 -12.47 -15.96 -8.99
CA GLU A 35 -11.12 -15.39 -9.10
C GLU A 35 -10.49 -15.81 -10.45
N SER A 36 -9.89 -14.84 -11.15
CA SER A 36 -9.26 -15.09 -12.45
C SER A 36 -7.91 -15.81 -12.36
N ARG A 37 -7.17 -15.60 -11.25
CA ARG A 37 -5.88 -16.24 -10.97
C ARG A 37 -6.06 -17.58 -10.25
N LEU A 38 -4.98 -18.37 -10.25
CA LEU A 38 -4.91 -19.56 -9.41
C LEU A 38 -4.82 -19.19 -7.93
N GLU A 39 -4.00 -18.18 -7.63
CA GLU A 39 -3.79 -17.66 -6.29
C GLU A 39 -4.78 -16.53 -5.97
N ASN A 40 -5.27 -16.54 -4.75
CA ASN A 40 -6.13 -15.51 -4.22
C ASN A 40 -5.37 -14.56 -3.28
N GLY A 41 -6.04 -13.49 -2.81
CA GLY A 41 -5.48 -12.49 -1.90
C GLY A 41 -5.38 -11.09 -2.50
N GLY A 42 -5.45 -10.95 -3.82
CA GLY A 42 -5.35 -9.66 -4.49
C GLY A 42 -4.02 -8.97 -4.18
N ARG A 43 -4.06 -7.81 -3.51
CA ARG A 43 -2.84 -7.07 -3.12
C ARG A 43 -2.06 -7.71 -1.97
N LEU A 44 -2.62 -8.68 -1.26
CA LEU A 44 -1.94 -9.46 -0.23
C LEU A 44 -1.22 -10.66 -0.88
N ALA A 45 -0.28 -10.38 -1.76
CA ALA A 45 0.48 -11.40 -2.48
C ALA A 45 1.92 -11.45 -1.97
N SER A 46 2.37 -12.67 -1.62
CA SER A 46 3.77 -12.98 -1.33
C SER A 46 4.16 -14.14 -2.25
N GLU A 47 5.12 -13.91 -3.13
CA GLU A 47 5.43 -14.81 -4.23
C GLU A 47 6.94 -15.14 -4.27
N GLU A 48 7.28 -16.33 -4.72
CA GLU A 48 8.67 -16.78 -4.95
C GLU A 48 9.22 -16.26 -6.29
N ILE A 49 9.26 -14.93 -6.46
CA ILE A 49 9.60 -14.27 -7.73
C ILE A 49 11.03 -14.54 -8.17
N THR A 50 11.96 -14.67 -7.20
CA THR A 50 13.38 -14.87 -7.49
C THR A 50 13.73 -16.36 -7.51
N LYS A 51 13.84 -16.98 -6.36
CA LYS A 51 14.19 -18.39 -6.19
C LYS A 51 13.22 -19.06 -5.22
N PRO A 52 13.04 -20.38 -5.30
CA PRO A 52 12.27 -21.13 -4.32
C PRO A 52 12.73 -20.86 -2.88
N GLY A 53 11.76 -20.64 -1.99
CA GLY A 53 11.98 -20.31 -0.57
C GLY A 53 12.20 -18.83 -0.28
N TYR A 54 12.34 -17.97 -1.29
CA TYR A 54 12.47 -16.52 -1.10
C TYR A 54 11.12 -15.84 -1.38
N TRP A 55 10.44 -15.41 -0.33
CA TRP A 55 9.13 -14.80 -0.41
C TRP A 55 9.23 -13.29 -0.54
N HIS A 56 8.61 -12.76 -1.60
CA HIS A 56 8.58 -11.33 -1.89
C HIS A 56 7.13 -10.82 -1.84
N ASN A 57 6.91 -9.79 -1.05
CA ASN A 57 5.61 -9.11 -1.02
C ASN A 57 5.54 -8.17 -2.23
N THR A 58 4.67 -8.46 -3.18
CA THR A 58 4.65 -7.72 -4.46
C THR A 58 3.98 -6.36 -4.37
N LEU A 59 3.05 -6.16 -3.43
CA LEU A 59 2.32 -4.89 -3.27
C LEU A 59 2.24 -4.45 -1.81
N ALA A 60 1.64 -5.23 -0.94
CA ALA A 60 1.48 -4.90 0.47
C ALA A 60 2.47 -5.70 1.32
N TYR A 61 3.35 -5.06 2.07
CA TYR A 61 4.31 -5.75 2.93
C TYR A 61 4.10 -5.50 4.42
N PHE A 62 3.20 -4.57 4.80
CA PHE A 62 2.84 -4.28 6.19
C PHE A 62 1.36 -3.92 6.31
N GLN A 63 0.84 -3.96 7.53
CA GLN A 63 -0.50 -3.50 7.90
C GLN A 63 -0.40 -2.37 8.92
N ASN A 64 -1.28 -1.37 8.79
CA ASN A 64 -1.43 -0.30 9.77
C ASN A 64 -2.77 -0.42 10.50
N ASN A 65 -2.80 0.01 11.74
CA ASN A 65 -4.05 0.20 12.51
C ASN A 65 -4.98 -1.04 12.52
N ARG A 66 -4.41 -2.24 12.50
CA ARG A 66 -5.17 -3.49 12.53
C ARG A 66 -6.13 -3.55 13.73
N GLU A 67 -5.66 -3.09 14.87
CA GLU A 67 -6.41 -3.11 16.14
C GLU A 67 -7.65 -2.22 16.17
N VAL A 68 -7.76 -1.24 15.26
CA VAL A 68 -8.94 -0.35 15.16
C VAL A 68 -9.81 -0.67 13.95
N SER A 69 -9.47 -1.70 13.17
CA SER A 69 -10.24 -2.14 12.02
C SER A 69 -11.43 -3.00 12.47
N PRO A 70 -12.71 -2.57 12.26
CA PRO A 70 -13.88 -3.33 12.68
C PRO A 70 -13.90 -4.79 12.19
N PRO A 71 -13.56 -5.10 10.92
CA PRO A 71 -13.50 -6.49 10.49
C PRO A 71 -12.55 -7.36 11.34
N TRP A 72 -11.39 -6.84 11.74
CA TRP A 72 -10.47 -7.57 12.61
C TRP A 72 -11.07 -7.85 13.98
N GLN A 73 -11.79 -6.88 14.54
CA GLN A 73 -12.44 -7.02 15.85
C GLN A 73 -13.67 -7.92 15.80
N GLU A 74 -14.53 -7.73 14.81
CA GLU A 74 -15.84 -8.38 14.72
C GLU A 74 -15.75 -9.82 14.23
N LEU A 75 -14.92 -10.08 13.21
CA LEU A 75 -14.80 -11.39 12.59
C LEU A 75 -13.86 -12.33 13.36
N LYS A 76 -13.17 -11.83 14.40
CA LYS A 76 -12.32 -12.62 15.30
C LYS A 76 -11.34 -13.54 14.53
N TRP A 77 -10.71 -13.00 13.49
CA TRP A 77 -9.78 -13.73 12.63
C TRP A 77 -8.67 -14.43 13.42
N GLU A 78 -8.32 -13.91 14.60
CA GLU A 78 -7.29 -14.48 15.48
C GLU A 78 -7.77 -15.73 16.22
N ASN A 79 -9.07 -15.91 16.36
CA ASN A 79 -9.67 -17.05 17.07
C ASN A 79 -9.81 -18.26 16.12
N GLY A 80 -8.74 -19.03 15.95
CA GLY A 80 -8.71 -20.25 15.14
C GLY A 80 -8.11 -20.09 13.73
N HIS A 81 -7.82 -18.87 13.28
CA HIS A 81 -7.19 -18.58 11.99
C HIS A 81 -6.00 -17.66 12.22
N HIS A 82 -4.90 -18.18 12.77
CA HIS A 82 -3.78 -17.37 13.23
C HIS A 82 -3.04 -16.69 12.07
N ALA A 83 -2.99 -15.35 12.09
CA ALA A 83 -1.94 -14.56 11.48
C ALA A 83 -1.08 -13.99 12.61
N GLU A 84 0.19 -14.28 12.62
CA GLU A 84 1.16 -13.69 13.53
C GLU A 84 1.72 -12.42 12.89
N PHE A 85 1.98 -11.41 13.73
CA PHE A 85 2.53 -10.13 13.28
C PHE A 85 3.80 -9.78 14.04
N VAL A 86 4.70 -9.06 13.38
CA VAL A 86 5.92 -8.52 13.98
C VAL A 86 5.91 -7.01 13.78
N ALA A 87 5.99 -6.27 14.89
CA ALA A 87 6.11 -4.81 14.88
C ALA A 87 7.60 -4.42 14.94
N PRO A 88 8.17 -3.78 13.89
CA PRO A 88 9.53 -3.27 13.92
C PRO A 88 9.61 -2.05 14.85
N SER A 89 10.68 -1.91 15.62
CA SER A 89 10.87 -0.73 16.48
C SER A 89 11.13 0.55 15.70
N VAL A 90 11.76 0.43 14.52
CA VAL A 90 12.04 1.53 13.59
C VAL A 90 11.18 1.34 12.36
N ILE A 91 10.32 2.34 12.07
CA ILE A 91 9.39 2.29 10.94
C ILE A 91 10.13 2.56 9.64
N SER A 92 10.86 3.68 9.60
CA SER A 92 11.61 4.09 8.41
C SER A 92 12.86 4.89 8.79
N SER A 93 13.88 4.78 7.95
CA SER A 93 15.07 5.65 8.02
C SER A 93 15.32 6.30 6.67
N LEU A 94 15.59 7.60 6.66
CA LEU A 94 16.08 8.33 5.50
C LEU A 94 17.61 8.42 5.61
N LEU A 95 18.33 8.04 4.55
CA LEU A 95 19.78 8.05 4.51
C LEU A 95 20.30 9.15 3.59
N PHE A 96 21.33 9.86 4.03
CA PHE A 96 22.00 10.91 3.29
C PHE A 96 23.37 10.43 2.78
N ALA A 97 23.86 10.99 1.67
CA ALA A 97 25.14 10.60 1.07
C ALA A 97 26.34 10.90 1.96
N ASP A 98 26.21 11.84 2.91
CA ASP A 98 27.26 12.20 3.87
C ASP A 98 27.33 11.25 5.10
N GLY A 99 26.47 10.23 5.15
CA GLY A 99 26.45 9.23 6.23
C GLY A 99 25.52 9.59 7.38
N ARG A 100 24.86 10.75 7.37
CA ARG A 100 23.78 11.06 8.32
C ARG A 100 22.52 10.22 8.01
N SER A 101 21.66 10.11 9.01
CA SER A 101 20.32 9.52 8.88
C SER A 101 19.34 10.21 9.82
N VAL A 102 18.06 10.05 9.52
CA VAL A 102 16.97 10.42 10.42
C VAL A 102 15.90 9.33 10.36
N SER A 103 15.38 8.94 11.52
CA SER A 103 14.52 7.76 11.63
C SER A 103 13.18 8.08 12.31
N GLN A 104 12.11 7.50 11.77
CA GLN A 104 10.81 7.42 12.40
C GLN A 104 10.70 6.08 13.15
N HIS A 105 10.31 6.14 14.40
CA HIS A 105 10.14 4.99 15.28
C HIS A 105 8.67 4.73 15.61
N GLN A 106 8.37 3.55 16.15
CA GLN A 106 7.07 3.27 16.78
C GLN A 106 6.84 4.20 18.01
N SER A 107 7.91 4.60 18.68
CA SER A 107 7.88 5.53 19.81
C SER A 107 8.00 6.98 19.34
N LEU A 108 7.04 7.83 19.76
CA LEU A 108 7.09 9.27 19.51
C LEU A 108 8.41 9.87 20.03
N GLU A 109 8.81 9.53 21.26
CA GLU A 109 10.00 10.13 21.87
C GLU A 109 11.29 9.69 21.18
N ALA A 110 11.36 8.44 20.69
CA ALA A 110 12.49 7.99 19.89
C ALA A 110 12.57 8.72 18.53
N THR A 111 11.41 8.95 17.86
CA THR A 111 11.34 9.75 16.65
C THR A 111 11.81 11.19 16.89
N VAL A 112 11.27 11.84 17.93
CA VAL A 112 11.67 13.19 18.32
C VAL A 112 13.18 13.27 18.62
N THR A 113 13.73 12.26 19.29
CA THR A 113 15.16 12.20 19.58
C THR A 113 15.98 12.09 18.29
N SER A 114 15.58 11.22 17.35
CA SER A 114 16.26 11.11 16.07
C SER A 114 16.21 12.43 15.28
N ILE A 115 15.06 13.09 15.22
CA ILE A 115 14.91 14.41 14.54
C ILE A 115 15.79 15.46 15.22
N LYS A 116 15.90 15.47 16.54
CA LYS A 116 16.73 16.45 17.28
C LYS A 116 18.23 16.37 16.99
N HIS A 117 18.72 15.23 16.53
CA HIS A 117 20.11 15.14 16.04
C HIS A 117 20.32 15.98 14.77
N ILE A 118 19.25 16.28 14.02
CA ILE A 118 19.26 17.14 12.84
C ILE A 118 18.84 18.56 13.23
N SER A 119 17.64 18.72 13.82
CA SER A 119 17.04 19.99 14.21
C SER A 119 16.28 19.86 15.52
N THR A 120 16.78 20.51 16.57
CA THR A 120 16.08 20.55 17.87
C THR A 120 14.71 21.17 17.78
N LYS A 121 14.57 22.23 16.99
CA LYS A 121 13.30 22.93 16.77
C LYS A 121 12.28 22.03 16.08
N ASP A 122 12.69 21.35 15.02
CA ASP A 122 11.79 20.47 14.26
C ASP A 122 11.38 19.22 15.06
N GLY A 123 12.26 18.72 15.94
CA GLY A 123 11.88 17.65 16.87
C GLY A 123 10.78 18.08 17.85
N GLU A 124 10.84 19.30 18.40
CA GLU A 124 9.77 19.84 19.25
C GLU A 124 8.51 20.15 18.44
N THR A 125 8.65 20.63 17.21
CA THR A 125 7.52 20.83 16.30
C THR A 125 6.79 19.52 16.02
N TRP A 126 7.53 18.44 15.74
CA TRP A 126 6.95 17.10 15.54
C TRP A 126 6.12 16.67 16.75
N ARG A 127 6.68 16.79 17.95
CA ARG A 127 5.96 16.50 19.21
C ARG A 127 4.69 17.35 19.35
N GLY A 128 4.78 18.66 19.08
CA GLY A 128 3.64 19.57 19.15
C GLY A 128 2.52 19.22 18.19
N ILE A 129 2.85 18.85 16.93
CA ILE A 129 1.88 18.39 15.94
C ILE A 129 1.20 17.10 16.43
N HIS A 130 1.99 16.12 16.91
CA HIS A 130 1.44 14.90 17.46
C HIS A 130 0.44 15.18 18.58
N GLN A 131 0.84 15.93 19.60
CA GLN A 131 -0.02 16.27 20.74
C GLN A 131 -1.29 17.02 20.33
N ARG A 132 -1.19 17.90 19.32
CA ARG A 132 -2.31 18.73 18.86
C ARG A 132 -3.35 17.95 18.06
N TYR A 133 -2.93 17.00 17.20
CA TYR A 133 -3.83 16.36 16.23
C TYR A 133 -4.11 14.90 16.51
N TYR A 134 -3.38 14.25 17.43
CA TYR A 134 -3.56 12.83 17.74
C TYR A 134 -5.01 12.47 18.04
N GLN A 135 -5.66 13.21 18.96
CA GLN A 135 -7.03 12.90 19.37
C GLN A 135 -8.01 13.13 18.21
N LEU A 136 -7.84 14.20 17.40
CA LEU A 136 -8.69 14.43 16.23
C LEU A 136 -8.63 13.30 15.22
N ILE A 137 -7.43 12.78 14.96
CA ILE A 137 -7.23 11.68 14.01
C ILE A 137 -7.87 10.40 14.55
N ARG A 138 -7.66 10.10 15.83
CA ARG A 138 -8.21 8.88 16.47
C ARG A 138 -9.73 8.89 16.59
N ASP A 139 -10.33 10.02 16.95
CA ASP A 139 -11.76 10.09 17.24
C ASP A 139 -12.62 10.37 16.02
N TYR A 140 -12.08 11.05 15.00
CA TYR A 140 -12.84 11.48 13.83
C TYR A 140 -12.38 10.84 12.52
N LEU A 141 -11.08 10.87 12.23
CA LEU A 141 -10.59 10.44 10.92
C LEU A 141 -10.56 8.91 10.79
N ILE A 142 -10.01 8.20 11.77
CA ILE A 142 -9.92 6.73 11.73
C ILE A 142 -11.32 6.10 11.69
N PRO A 143 -12.27 6.46 12.59
CA PRO A 143 -13.62 5.93 12.52
C PRO A 143 -14.36 6.27 11.22
N TYR A 144 -14.05 7.43 10.61
CA TYR A 144 -14.67 7.82 9.34
C TYR A 144 -14.43 6.82 8.21
N TYR A 145 -13.25 6.18 8.17
CA TYR A 145 -12.95 5.16 7.16
C TYR A 145 -13.77 3.88 7.30
N TYR A 146 -14.35 3.63 8.48
CA TYR A 146 -15.07 2.40 8.81
C TYR A 146 -16.56 2.61 9.04
N GLN A 147 -17.07 3.79 8.81
CA GLN A 147 -18.51 4.10 8.90
C GLN A 147 -19.17 4.02 7.52
N ALA A 148 -20.51 3.95 7.51
CA ALA A 148 -21.26 4.15 6.29
C ALA A 148 -20.86 5.48 5.65
N PRO A 149 -20.70 5.54 4.30
CA PRO A 149 -20.23 6.72 3.62
C PRO A 149 -21.02 7.96 4.00
N GLN A 150 -20.35 8.93 4.59
CA GLN A 150 -20.92 10.25 4.89
C GLN A 150 -20.32 11.27 3.92
N SER A 151 -21.03 12.37 3.69
CA SER A 151 -20.41 13.46 2.94
C SER A 151 -19.19 14.01 3.69
N GLY A 152 -18.12 14.36 2.98
CA GLY A 152 -16.96 15.02 3.61
C GLY A 152 -17.35 16.27 4.38
N ALA A 153 -18.43 16.98 3.96
CA ALA A 153 -19.01 18.12 4.68
C ALA A 153 -19.49 17.74 6.08
N ALA A 154 -20.08 16.57 6.28
CA ALA A 154 -20.55 16.12 7.60
C ALA A 154 -19.39 15.87 8.57
N LEU A 155 -18.28 15.28 8.09
CA LEU A 155 -17.06 15.14 8.88
C LEU A 155 -16.47 16.50 9.23
N LEU A 156 -16.34 17.38 8.23
CA LEU A 156 -15.78 18.71 8.42
C LEU A 156 -16.60 19.54 9.41
N GLN A 157 -17.94 19.38 9.44
CA GLN A 157 -18.82 20.04 10.41
C GLN A 157 -18.57 19.55 11.84
N LYS A 158 -18.32 18.26 12.04
CA LYS A 158 -17.99 17.72 13.38
C LYS A 158 -16.72 18.33 13.94
N LEU A 159 -15.74 18.64 13.08
CA LEU A 159 -14.48 19.27 13.46
C LEU A 159 -14.62 20.75 13.86
N ASP A 160 -15.72 21.43 13.55
CA ASP A 160 -15.93 22.85 13.91
C ASP A 160 -16.01 23.08 15.42
N GLY A 161 -16.45 22.07 16.19
CA GLY A 161 -16.50 22.12 17.65
C GLY A 161 -15.15 21.87 18.34
N GLU A 162 -14.14 21.41 17.61
CA GLU A 162 -12.85 21.05 18.19
C GLU A 162 -11.86 22.21 18.20
N PRO A 163 -11.06 22.39 19.27
CA PRO A 163 -10.12 23.50 19.38
C PRO A 163 -9.14 23.62 18.21
N ALA A 164 -8.65 22.49 17.68
CA ALA A 164 -7.74 22.44 16.54
C ALA A 164 -8.46 22.15 15.21
N GLY A 165 -9.80 22.03 15.21
CA GLY A 165 -10.57 21.54 14.07
C GLY A 165 -10.50 22.44 12.84
N LYS A 166 -10.56 23.79 13.03
CA LYS A 166 -10.43 24.75 11.91
C LYS A 166 -9.08 24.65 11.21
N ASP A 167 -8.03 24.54 11.99
CA ASP A 167 -6.66 24.44 11.49
C ASP A 167 -6.43 23.07 10.80
N PHE A 168 -6.92 22.01 11.41
CA PHE A 168 -6.91 20.67 10.82
C PHE A 168 -7.59 20.63 9.44
N LYS A 169 -8.76 21.25 9.28
CA LYS A 169 -9.46 21.36 7.98
C LYS A 169 -8.66 22.13 6.94
N ARG A 170 -8.01 23.23 7.35
CA ARG A 170 -7.15 24.02 6.46
C ARG A 170 -5.95 23.20 5.98
N LEU A 171 -5.26 22.53 6.91
CA LEU A 171 -4.09 21.69 6.61
C LEU A 171 -4.46 20.50 5.72
N TRP A 172 -5.65 19.93 5.89
CA TRP A 172 -6.13 18.86 5.01
C TRP A 172 -6.17 19.30 3.54
N GLN A 173 -6.61 20.54 3.28
CA GLN A 173 -6.73 21.07 1.91
C GLN A 173 -5.39 21.36 1.23
N LEU A 174 -4.32 21.51 2.02
CA LEU A 174 -2.99 21.77 1.50
C LEU A 174 -2.37 20.54 0.85
N THR A 175 -1.30 20.76 0.08
CA THR A 175 -0.45 19.67 -0.39
C THR A 175 0.47 19.17 0.73
N PRO A 176 0.99 17.92 0.66
CA PRO A 176 1.98 17.44 1.62
C PRO A 176 3.17 18.38 1.77
N ARG A 177 3.68 18.92 0.64
CA ARG A 177 4.80 19.88 0.65
C ARG A 177 4.45 21.14 1.40
N GLN A 178 3.29 21.75 1.14
CA GLN A 178 2.86 22.98 1.83
C GLN A 178 2.76 22.76 3.34
N VAL A 179 2.27 21.61 3.80
CA VAL A 179 2.22 21.29 5.24
C VAL A 179 3.63 21.11 5.81
N ALA A 180 4.52 20.41 5.12
CA ALA A 180 5.90 20.25 5.57
C ALA A 180 6.65 21.61 5.65
N ASP A 181 6.48 22.48 4.66
CA ASP A 181 7.10 23.80 4.61
C ASP A 181 6.55 24.77 5.67
N GLU A 182 5.27 24.63 6.04
CA GLU A 182 4.66 25.46 7.08
C GLU A 182 5.21 25.15 8.46
N PHE A 183 5.49 23.87 8.75
CA PHE A 183 5.84 23.45 10.10
C PHE A 183 7.33 23.29 10.35
N PHE A 184 8.10 22.87 9.35
CA PHE A 184 9.49 22.44 9.53
C PHE A 184 10.46 23.37 8.80
N GLU A 185 11.65 23.53 9.36
CA GLU A 185 12.69 24.39 8.79
C GLU A 185 13.77 23.57 8.06
N ASP A 186 14.15 22.43 8.62
CA ASP A 186 15.24 21.61 8.07
C ASP A 186 14.78 20.71 6.92
N ASP A 187 15.51 20.77 5.81
CA ASP A 187 15.17 20.01 4.61
C ASP A 187 15.26 18.50 4.80
N ALA A 188 16.13 18.01 5.69
CA ALA A 188 16.21 16.58 6.00
C ALA A 188 14.93 16.10 6.70
N VAL A 189 14.38 16.90 7.63
CA VAL A 189 13.13 16.59 8.32
C VAL A 189 11.95 16.64 7.36
N LYS A 190 11.89 17.67 6.50
CA LYS A 190 10.87 17.73 5.43
C LYS A 190 10.95 16.53 4.48
N THR A 191 12.16 16.12 4.11
CA THR A 191 12.36 14.96 3.23
C THR A 191 11.95 13.66 3.91
N LEU A 192 12.22 13.47 5.20
CA LEU A 192 11.72 12.34 5.98
C LEU A 192 10.19 12.23 5.90
N ILE A 193 9.49 13.36 5.93
CA ILE A 193 8.03 13.43 5.84
C ILE A 193 7.53 13.18 4.42
N LEU A 194 8.20 13.74 3.42
CA LEU A 194 7.73 13.75 2.03
C LEU A 194 8.11 12.49 1.24
N ALA A 195 9.24 11.85 1.56
CA ALA A 195 9.67 10.64 0.87
C ALA A 195 8.64 9.48 0.96
N PRO A 196 8.01 9.19 2.12
CA PRO A 196 6.99 8.14 2.20
C PRO A 196 5.63 8.53 1.61
N MET A 197 5.45 9.74 1.07
CA MET A 197 4.15 10.14 0.49
C MET A 197 3.80 9.29 -0.73
N ALA A 198 4.74 9.02 -1.64
CA ALA A 198 4.50 8.12 -2.76
C ALA A 198 4.37 6.66 -2.29
N ILE A 199 5.32 6.20 -1.50
CA ILE A 199 5.39 4.86 -0.93
C ILE A 199 5.63 5.00 0.58
N PRO A 200 4.77 4.50 1.44
CA PRO A 200 3.59 3.64 1.21
C PRO A 200 2.24 4.39 1.08
N ARG A 201 2.21 5.72 1.02
CA ARG A 201 0.95 6.48 1.11
C ARG A 201 0.24 6.66 -0.23
N GLY A 202 0.92 6.46 -1.36
CA GLY A 202 0.33 6.58 -2.70
C GLY A 202 -0.11 7.99 -3.06
N VAL A 203 0.56 9.03 -2.55
CA VAL A 203 0.20 10.44 -2.73
C VAL A 203 1.39 11.23 -3.25
N GLY A 204 1.20 12.00 -4.32
CA GLY A 204 2.19 12.94 -4.79
C GLY A 204 2.38 14.11 -3.80
N ILE A 205 3.61 14.61 -3.66
CA ILE A 205 3.93 15.67 -2.69
C ILE A 205 3.19 17.00 -2.96
N ASP A 206 2.74 17.23 -4.18
CA ASP A 206 1.98 18.41 -4.63
C ASP A 206 0.48 18.12 -4.82
N TYR A 207 -0.02 16.98 -4.35
CA TYR A 207 -1.42 16.62 -4.47
C TYR A 207 -2.27 17.43 -3.48
N ALA A 208 -3.18 18.26 -4.00
CA ALA A 208 -4.10 19.06 -3.18
C ALA A 208 -5.02 18.15 -2.35
N GLY A 209 -5.17 18.45 -1.07
CA GLY A 209 -5.88 17.57 -0.12
C GLY A 209 -5.01 16.45 0.48
N GLY A 210 -3.76 16.31 0.02
CA GLY A 210 -2.80 15.32 0.54
C GLY A 210 -2.18 15.73 1.88
N GLY A 211 -2.36 16.94 2.35
CA GLY A 211 -1.82 17.42 3.62
C GLY A 211 -2.25 16.59 4.84
N ILE A 212 -3.43 15.94 4.75
CA ILE A 212 -3.90 15.02 5.79
C ILE A 212 -2.95 13.84 6.00
N GLU A 213 -2.25 13.39 4.95
CA GLU A 213 -1.31 12.26 5.05
C GLU A 213 -0.07 12.62 5.87
N VAL A 214 0.35 13.89 5.85
CA VAL A 214 1.42 14.39 6.73
C VAL A 214 0.96 14.35 8.19
N LEU A 215 -0.26 14.80 8.47
CA LEU A 215 -0.80 14.74 9.83
C LEU A 215 -0.97 13.31 10.32
N LYS A 216 -1.42 12.40 9.47
CA LYS A 216 -1.50 10.96 9.78
C LYS A 216 -0.13 10.35 10.04
N LEU A 217 0.88 10.72 9.26
CA LEU A 217 2.26 10.25 9.46
C LEU A 217 2.79 10.65 10.85
N ILE A 218 2.52 11.90 11.28
CA ILE A 218 3.06 12.46 12.52
C ILE A 218 2.19 12.09 13.73
N ALA A 219 0.88 12.16 13.59
CA ALA A 219 -0.07 12.10 14.71
C ALA A 219 -1.09 10.94 14.61
N GLY A 220 -1.02 10.09 13.58
CA GLY A 220 -1.93 8.96 13.43
C GLY A 220 -1.62 7.79 14.35
N ASP A 221 -0.49 7.78 15.03
CA ASP A 221 0.01 6.67 15.85
C ASP A 221 -0.06 5.34 15.05
N GLU A 222 0.28 5.44 13.77
CA GLU A 222 0.31 4.27 12.89
C GLU A 222 1.42 3.34 13.35
N LYS A 223 1.03 2.10 13.67
CA LYS A 223 1.93 1.03 14.10
C LYS A 223 2.00 -0.02 13.01
N PRO A 224 2.90 0.15 12.02
CA PRO A 224 3.03 -0.84 10.97
C PRO A 224 3.54 -2.16 11.54
N GLU A 225 2.88 -3.24 11.13
CA GLU A 225 3.22 -4.61 11.47
C GLU A 225 3.42 -5.43 10.19
N LEU A 226 4.42 -6.30 10.18
CA LEU A 226 4.61 -7.29 9.13
C LEU A 226 3.87 -8.58 9.51
N ALA A 227 3.12 -9.14 8.58
CA ALA A 227 2.59 -10.48 8.76
C ALA A 227 3.71 -11.51 8.58
N ARG A 228 3.84 -12.45 9.52
CA ARG A 228 4.86 -13.51 9.47
C ARG A 228 4.61 -14.45 8.28
N GLY A 229 5.67 -14.76 7.57
CA GLY A 229 5.62 -15.52 6.31
C GLY A 229 5.18 -14.69 5.10
N GLY A 230 4.98 -13.36 5.28
CA GLY A 230 4.58 -12.44 4.23
C GLY A 230 3.09 -12.09 4.24
N SER A 231 2.70 -11.09 3.45
CA SER A 231 1.33 -10.55 3.43
C SER A 231 0.27 -11.56 2.99
N HIS A 232 0.64 -12.58 2.21
CA HIS A 232 -0.28 -13.63 1.79
C HIS A 232 -0.84 -14.44 2.98
N SER A 233 -0.13 -14.51 4.12
CA SER A 233 -0.65 -15.15 5.33
C SER A 233 -1.95 -14.50 5.82
N ILE A 234 -2.10 -13.18 5.64
CA ILE A 234 -3.33 -12.45 5.93
C ILE A 234 -4.46 -12.93 4.99
N ALA A 235 -4.17 -13.04 3.68
CA ALA A 235 -5.15 -13.53 2.71
C ALA A 235 -5.62 -14.95 3.06
N GLN A 236 -4.71 -15.81 3.51
CA GLN A 236 -5.06 -17.17 3.95
C GLN A 236 -5.99 -17.18 5.18
N VAL A 237 -5.78 -16.27 6.14
CA VAL A 237 -6.67 -16.13 7.31
C VAL A 237 -8.06 -15.69 6.85
N LEU A 238 -8.15 -14.66 6.02
CA LEU A 238 -9.40 -14.16 5.48
C LEU A 238 -10.15 -15.23 4.67
N GLN A 239 -9.42 -15.97 3.84
CA GLN A 239 -9.97 -17.08 3.07
C GLN A 239 -10.54 -18.20 3.97
N ARG A 240 -9.79 -18.60 5.00
CA ARG A 240 -10.25 -19.65 5.93
C ARG A 240 -11.52 -19.23 6.65
N ALA A 241 -11.60 -17.97 7.12
CA ALA A 241 -12.79 -17.44 7.75
C ALA A 241 -13.99 -17.42 6.79
N TYR A 242 -13.79 -17.02 5.53
CA TYR A 242 -14.82 -17.06 4.51
C TYR A 242 -15.36 -18.47 4.26
N VAL A 243 -14.45 -19.44 4.06
CA VAL A 243 -14.83 -20.84 3.83
C VAL A 243 -15.49 -21.46 5.07
N HIS A 244 -15.00 -21.15 6.29
CA HIS A 244 -15.59 -21.59 7.54
C HIS A 244 -17.07 -21.15 7.69
N ASN A 245 -17.41 -19.98 7.17
CA ASN A 245 -18.77 -19.46 7.16
C ASN A 245 -19.56 -19.84 5.89
N GLY A 246 -19.20 -20.95 5.22
CA GLY A 246 -19.95 -21.53 4.11
C GLY A 246 -19.68 -20.91 2.75
N GLY A 247 -18.74 -19.97 2.64
CA GLY A 247 -18.35 -19.37 1.37
C GLY A 247 -17.58 -20.33 0.47
N GLN A 248 -17.72 -20.18 -0.83
CA GLN A 248 -17.01 -20.99 -1.83
C GLN A 248 -16.11 -20.13 -2.71
N ILE A 249 -14.94 -20.64 -3.07
CA ILE A 249 -13.98 -19.97 -3.96
C ILE A 249 -13.81 -20.80 -5.22
N ARG A 250 -13.82 -20.14 -6.35
CA ARG A 250 -13.53 -20.71 -7.66
C ARG A 250 -12.37 -19.95 -8.29
N ALA A 251 -11.16 -20.48 -8.11
CA ALA A 251 -9.96 -19.99 -8.79
C ALA A 251 -9.99 -20.34 -10.29
N VAL A 252 -9.31 -19.57 -11.11
CA VAL A 252 -9.27 -19.71 -12.58
C VAL A 252 -10.67 -19.60 -13.20
N HIS A 253 -11.56 -18.84 -12.57
CA HIS A 253 -12.91 -18.53 -13.04
C HIS A 253 -13.02 -17.05 -13.37
N HIS A 254 -12.49 -16.68 -14.52
CA HIS A 254 -12.50 -15.29 -14.98
C HIS A 254 -13.92 -14.88 -15.39
N VAL A 255 -14.46 -13.89 -14.71
CA VAL A 255 -15.74 -13.26 -15.07
C VAL A 255 -15.52 -12.32 -16.25
N GLU A 256 -16.22 -12.57 -17.34
CA GLU A 256 -16.17 -11.76 -18.57
C GLU A 256 -17.28 -10.72 -18.58
N LYS A 257 -18.49 -11.10 -18.12
CA LYS A 257 -19.68 -10.23 -18.14
C LYS A 257 -20.49 -10.35 -16.86
N ILE A 258 -21.10 -9.25 -16.45
CA ILE A 258 -22.19 -9.21 -15.48
C ILE A 258 -23.49 -9.23 -16.28
N LEU A 259 -24.34 -10.19 -16.01
CA LEU A 259 -25.61 -10.37 -16.74
C LEU A 259 -26.66 -9.41 -16.19
N ILE A 260 -27.21 -8.57 -17.06
CA ILE A 260 -28.25 -7.59 -16.71
C ILE A 260 -29.55 -8.03 -17.39
N ASN A 261 -30.66 -8.05 -16.65
CA ASN A 261 -31.98 -8.34 -17.22
C ASN A 261 -32.64 -7.08 -17.81
N ASP A 262 -33.82 -7.26 -18.42
CA ASP A 262 -34.57 -6.16 -19.07
C ASP A 262 -34.99 -5.04 -18.11
N ASP A 263 -35.07 -5.34 -16.81
CA ASP A 263 -35.37 -4.36 -15.76
C ASP A 263 -34.12 -3.60 -15.28
N GLY A 264 -32.95 -3.85 -15.88
CA GLY A 264 -31.66 -3.24 -15.51
C GLY A 264 -31.04 -3.83 -14.24
N ARG A 265 -31.44 -5.03 -13.82
CA ARG A 265 -30.97 -5.69 -12.59
C ARG A 265 -29.87 -6.69 -12.92
N ALA A 266 -28.80 -6.71 -12.11
CA ALA A 266 -27.75 -7.72 -12.20
C ALA A 266 -28.29 -9.09 -11.72
N MET A 267 -28.26 -10.08 -12.60
CA MET A 267 -28.82 -11.43 -12.37
C MET A 267 -27.77 -12.52 -12.25
N GLY A 268 -26.51 -12.20 -12.50
CA GLY A 268 -25.45 -13.20 -12.46
C GLY A 268 -24.22 -12.78 -13.25
N VAL A 269 -23.41 -13.75 -13.59
CA VAL A 269 -22.16 -13.53 -14.33
C VAL A 269 -22.02 -14.56 -15.46
N ARG A 270 -21.34 -14.16 -16.55
CA ARG A 270 -20.81 -15.06 -17.57
C ARG A 270 -19.30 -15.16 -17.39
N LEU A 271 -18.82 -16.38 -17.32
CA LEU A 271 -17.40 -16.69 -17.28
C LEU A 271 -16.80 -16.69 -18.70
N ARG A 272 -15.50 -16.50 -18.82
CA ARG A 272 -14.76 -16.51 -20.10
C ARG A 272 -14.93 -17.84 -20.89
N ASP A 273 -15.19 -18.94 -20.21
CA ASP A 273 -15.45 -20.24 -20.83
C ASP A 273 -16.90 -20.43 -21.28
N GLY A 274 -17.73 -19.39 -21.19
CA GLY A 274 -19.13 -19.35 -21.60
C GLY A 274 -20.14 -19.86 -20.56
N ARG A 275 -19.71 -20.39 -19.42
CA ARG A 275 -20.64 -20.79 -18.34
C ARG A 275 -21.29 -19.56 -17.71
N GLU A 276 -22.55 -19.69 -17.36
CA GLU A 276 -23.32 -18.65 -16.67
C GLU A 276 -23.72 -19.12 -15.27
N TRP A 277 -23.58 -18.23 -14.31
CA TRP A 277 -23.98 -18.42 -12.91
C TRP A 277 -24.99 -17.36 -12.52
N GLN A 278 -26.02 -17.78 -11.79
CA GLN A 278 -27.12 -16.93 -11.37
C GLN A 278 -26.91 -16.41 -9.95
N ALA A 279 -27.20 -15.13 -9.74
CA ALA A 279 -27.20 -14.47 -8.44
C ALA A 279 -28.62 -14.04 -8.07
N ARG A 280 -29.16 -14.59 -6.99
CA ARG A 280 -30.53 -14.28 -6.55
C ARG A 280 -30.66 -12.86 -6.00
N LEU A 281 -29.65 -12.38 -5.28
CA LEU A 281 -29.70 -11.08 -4.57
C LEU A 281 -28.80 -10.04 -5.21
N ALA A 282 -27.53 -10.36 -5.44
CA ALA A 282 -26.57 -9.37 -5.94
C ALA A 282 -25.34 -10.00 -6.61
N VAL A 283 -24.72 -9.22 -7.49
CA VAL A 283 -23.34 -9.41 -7.94
C VAL A 283 -22.50 -8.27 -7.35
N VAL A 284 -21.40 -8.61 -6.70
CA VAL A 284 -20.48 -7.65 -6.07
C VAL A 284 -19.14 -7.72 -6.79
N SER A 285 -18.65 -6.60 -7.29
CA SER A 285 -17.34 -6.51 -7.92
C SER A 285 -16.33 -5.83 -7.00
N ASN A 286 -15.16 -6.44 -6.84
CA ASN A 286 -13.97 -5.84 -6.22
C ASN A 286 -12.91 -5.47 -7.26
N CYS A 287 -13.32 -5.34 -8.53
CA CYS A 287 -12.52 -4.80 -9.62
C CYS A 287 -12.64 -3.27 -9.63
N ASP A 288 -11.79 -2.61 -10.41
CA ASP A 288 -11.90 -1.18 -10.60
C ASP A 288 -13.21 -0.77 -11.30
N PRO A 289 -13.62 0.50 -11.19
CA PRO A 289 -14.87 0.97 -11.76
C PRO A 289 -14.95 0.83 -13.28
N TYR A 290 -13.85 1.04 -14.02
CA TYR A 290 -13.83 0.93 -15.47
C TYR A 290 -14.10 -0.52 -15.90
N SER A 291 -13.33 -1.47 -15.36
CA SER A 291 -13.53 -2.89 -15.63
C SER A 291 -14.93 -3.37 -15.22
N THR A 292 -15.45 -2.88 -14.09
CA THR A 292 -16.77 -3.29 -13.62
C THR A 292 -17.90 -2.75 -14.51
N PHE A 293 -17.93 -1.44 -14.72
CA PHE A 293 -19.10 -0.78 -15.32
C PHE A 293 -18.99 -0.70 -16.83
N VAL A 294 -17.80 -0.44 -17.38
CA VAL A 294 -17.63 -0.27 -18.82
C VAL A 294 -17.40 -1.61 -19.52
N GLU A 295 -16.51 -2.45 -18.97
CA GLU A 295 -16.15 -3.70 -19.63
C GLU A 295 -17.12 -4.86 -19.31
N MET A 296 -17.39 -5.12 -18.00
CA MET A 296 -18.21 -6.27 -17.60
C MET A 296 -19.72 -6.02 -17.70
N ILE A 297 -20.23 -4.84 -17.35
CA ILE A 297 -21.66 -4.50 -17.50
C ILE A 297 -21.94 -4.09 -18.94
N GLY A 298 -21.14 -3.15 -19.47
CA GLY A 298 -21.35 -2.53 -20.78
C GLY A 298 -22.09 -1.21 -20.69
N GLU A 299 -21.66 -0.25 -21.52
CA GLU A 299 -22.16 1.13 -21.50
C GLU A 299 -23.65 1.25 -21.78
N ASP A 300 -24.19 0.36 -22.64
CA ASP A 300 -25.58 0.37 -23.07
C ASP A 300 -26.59 0.11 -21.92
N HIS A 301 -26.14 -0.47 -20.82
CA HIS A 301 -26.95 -0.75 -19.64
C HIS A 301 -26.93 0.38 -18.60
N LEU A 302 -26.16 1.46 -18.84
CA LEU A 302 -25.87 2.48 -17.84
C LEU A 302 -26.24 3.89 -18.34
N PRO A 303 -26.65 4.81 -17.46
CA PRO A 303 -26.83 6.21 -17.84
C PRO A 303 -25.53 6.81 -18.39
N ARG A 304 -25.63 7.52 -19.52
CA ARG A 304 -24.47 8.14 -20.18
C ARG A 304 -23.64 9.02 -19.24
N THR A 305 -24.29 9.82 -18.40
CA THR A 305 -23.61 10.68 -17.42
C THR A 305 -22.85 9.91 -16.36
N PHE A 306 -23.27 8.67 -16.04
CA PHE A 306 -22.54 7.80 -15.14
C PHE A 306 -21.31 7.21 -15.83
N VAL A 307 -21.45 6.74 -17.08
CA VAL A 307 -20.34 6.21 -17.90
C VAL A 307 -19.26 7.27 -18.09
N GLU A 308 -19.66 8.51 -18.44
CA GLU A 308 -18.73 9.64 -18.57
C GLU A 308 -17.95 9.85 -17.27
N ARG A 309 -18.60 9.86 -16.10
CA ARG A 309 -17.93 9.98 -14.80
C ARG A 309 -16.99 8.83 -14.50
N VAL A 310 -17.32 7.59 -14.88
CA VAL A 310 -16.43 6.44 -14.72
C VAL A 310 -15.19 6.60 -15.61
N LYS A 311 -15.36 7.03 -16.83
CA LYS A 311 -14.26 7.28 -17.79
C LYS A 311 -13.37 8.46 -17.36
N ASP A 312 -13.95 9.44 -16.68
CA ASP A 312 -13.23 10.60 -16.14
C ASP A 312 -12.46 10.31 -14.84
N ILE A 313 -12.62 9.11 -14.27
CA ILE A 313 -11.79 8.70 -13.12
C ILE A 313 -10.34 8.65 -13.60
N GLN A 314 -9.57 9.61 -13.11
CA GLN A 314 -8.14 9.64 -13.40
C GLN A 314 -7.45 8.50 -12.63
N LEU A 315 -6.72 7.68 -13.38
CA LEU A 315 -5.76 6.74 -12.80
C LEU A 315 -4.58 7.52 -12.25
N ASP A 316 -3.82 6.89 -11.37
CA ASP A 316 -2.61 7.49 -10.81
C ASP A 316 -1.66 7.97 -11.91
N GLU A 317 -1.01 9.13 -11.69
CA GLU A 317 0.01 9.67 -12.61
C GLU A 317 1.24 8.76 -12.71
N PHE A 318 1.38 7.81 -11.79
CA PHE A 318 2.55 6.96 -11.65
C PHE A 318 2.19 5.51 -11.35
N SER A 319 3.16 4.64 -11.54
CA SER A 319 3.14 3.25 -11.12
C SER A 319 4.37 2.97 -10.27
N TYR A 320 4.58 1.71 -9.88
CA TYR A 320 5.76 1.30 -9.12
C TYR A 320 6.65 0.41 -9.96
N PHE A 321 7.93 0.77 -10.03
CA PHE A 321 8.97 -0.13 -10.48
C PHE A 321 9.55 -0.83 -9.26
N GLN A 322 9.75 -2.14 -9.37
CA GLN A 322 10.20 -2.96 -8.25
C GLN A 322 11.41 -3.78 -8.68
N VAL A 323 12.38 -3.92 -7.76
CA VAL A 323 13.47 -4.87 -7.88
C VAL A 323 13.48 -5.79 -6.68
N HIS A 324 13.43 -7.08 -6.92
CA HIS A 324 13.43 -8.13 -5.91
C HIS A 324 14.74 -8.90 -5.94
N LEU A 325 15.31 -9.16 -4.77
CA LEU A 325 16.63 -9.77 -4.62
C LEU A 325 16.57 -10.99 -3.69
N ALA A 326 17.11 -12.11 -4.13
CA ALA A 326 17.54 -13.21 -3.27
C ALA A 326 18.99 -12.97 -2.85
N LEU A 327 19.25 -12.94 -1.54
CA LEU A 327 20.55 -12.55 -0.96
C LEU A 327 21.12 -13.65 -0.06
N LYS A 328 22.45 -13.77 -0.04
CA LYS A 328 23.19 -14.66 0.88
C LYS A 328 23.29 -14.10 2.30
N ALA A 329 23.31 -12.78 2.45
CA ALA A 329 23.40 -12.08 3.71
C ALA A 329 22.47 -10.86 3.71
N PRO A 330 21.99 -10.36 4.90
CA PRO A 330 21.13 -9.19 4.97
C PRO A 330 21.86 -7.95 4.48
N LEU A 331 21.07 -6.99 3.97
CA LEU A 331 21.62 -5.69 3.60
C LEU A 331 22.18 -4.97 4.82
N ARG A 332 23.30 -4.29 4.65
CA ARG A 332 23.96 -3.50 5.68
C ARG A 332 24.27 -2.10 5.14
N TYR A 333 23.82 -1.13 5.86
CA TYR A 333 24.08 0.29 5.64
C TYR A 333 25.20 0.75 6.58
N ALA A 334 26.37 0.12 6.45
CA ALA A 334 27.42 0.12 7.45
C ALA A 334 27.85 1.51 7.94
N ILE A 335 27.96 2.51 7.05
CA ILE A 335 28.32 3.88 7.42
C ILE A 335 27.24 4.50 8.30
N HIS A 336 25.97 4.35 7.91
CA HIS A 336 24.82 4.92 8.62
C HIS A 336 24.57 4.18 9.94
N GLU A 337 24.69 2.84 9.95
CA GLU A 337 24.56 2.02 11.16
C GLU A 337 25.65 2.33 12.21
N ALA A 338 26.83 2.76 11.77
CA ALA A 338 27.90 3.19 12.66
C ALA A 338 27.57 4.54 13.35
N ASN A 339 26.84 5.42 12.65
CA ASN A 339 26.41 6.71 13.17
C ASN A 339 25.07 6.62 13.94
N ASP A 340 24.15 5.79 13.45
CA ASP A 340 22.83 5.53 14.03
C ASP A 340 22.47 4.04 13.92
N PRO A 341 22.66 3.24 14.98
CA PRO A 341 22.33 1.81 14.97
C PRO A 341 20.86 1.50 14.65
N ALA A 342 19.95 2.47 14.81
CA ALA A 342 18.52 2.31 14.48
C ALA A 342 18.31 1.96 13.00
N VAL A 343 19.17 2.45 12.10
CA VAL A 343 19.11 2.17 10.66
C VAL A 343 19.10 0.67 10.36
N GLY A 344 19.91 -0.12 11.07
CA GLY A 344 19.98 -1.58 10.89
C GLY A 344 18.71 -2.34 11.30
N HIS A 345 17.78 -1.67 11.99
CA HIS A 345 16.49 -2.22 12.45
C HIS A 345 15.28 -1.61 11.72
N ALA A 346 15.51 -0.75 10.75
CA ALA A 346 14.45 -0.10 10.01
C ALA A 346 13.66 -1.09 9.15
N MET A 347 12.32 -1.01 9.22
CA MET A 347 11.44 -1.79 8.35
C MET A 347 11.69 -1.43 6.88
N ASN A 348 11.85 -0.14 6.63
CA ASN A 348 12.24 0.37 5.31
C ASN A 348 13.30 1.48 5.43
N VAL A 349 14.03 1.65 4.33
CA VAL A 349 15.06 2.68 4.20
C VAL A 349 14.79 3.47 2.93
N SER A 350 14.64 4.79 3.06
CA SER A 350 14.51 5.71 1.93
C SER A 350 15.89 6.24 1.53
N ILE A 351 16.18 6.18 0.23
CA ILE A 351 17.49 6.52 -0.35
C ILE A 351 17.27 7.35 -1.61
N GLY A 352 18.14 8.31 -1.85
CA GLY A 352 18.21 9.09 -3.07
C GLY A 352 17.98 10.57 -2.84
N PRO A 353 16.75 11.04 -2.56
CA PRO A 353 16.51 12.45 -2.31
C PRO A 353 17.05 12.87 -0.95
N GLU A 354 17.71 14.02 -0.90
CA GLU A 354 18.24 14.64 0.31
C GLU A 354 17.46 15.88 0.70
N THR A 355 16.72 16.46 -0.27
CA THR A 355 15.94 17.68 -0.10
C THR A 355 14.54 17.53 -0.70
N PRO A 356 13.56 18.37 -0.28
CA PRO A 356 12.27 18.48 -0.95
C PRO A 356 12.37 18.84 -2.43
N ALA A 357 13.43 19.56 -2.83
CA ALA A 357 13.66 19.91 -4.23
C ALA A 357 13.98 18.67 -5.09
N ASP A 358 14.76 17.74 -4.57
CA ASP A 358 15.06 16.47 -5.26
C ASP A 358 13.78 15.65 -5.49
N LEU A 359 12.91 15.57 -4.47
CA LEU A 359 11.59 14.93 -4.60
C LEU A 359 10.72 15.64 -5.64
N ALA A 360 10.75 16.98 -5.66
CA ALA A 360 10.01 17.75 -6.65
C ALA A 360 10.48 17.47 -8.07
N GLN A 361 11.80 17.37 -8.27
CA GLN A 361 12.38 17.04 -9.55
C GLN A 361 12.01 15.61 -9.99
N MET A 362 12.08 14.64 -9.09
CA MET A 362 11.58 13.28 -9.36
C MET A 362 10.14 13.30 -9.89
N TRP A 363 9.25 14.06 -9.25
CA TRP A 363 7.86 14.16 -9.69
C TRP A 363 7.71 14.86 -11.05
N GLN A 364 8.57 15.84 -11.37
CA GLN A 364 8.59 16.46 -12.70
C GLN A 364 9.03 15.46 -13.78
N GLU A 365 10.05 14.68 -13.51
CA GLU A 365 10.53 13.61 -14.42
C GLU A 365 9.43 12.56 -14.66
N ILE A 366 8.73 12.12 -13.60
CA ILE A 366 7.60 11.18 -13.70
C ILE A 366 6.48 11.75 -14.57
N ARG A 367 6.06 13.00 -14.33
CA ARG A 367 5.02 13.67 -15.13
C ARG A 367 5.44 13.90 -16.58
N ALA A 368 6.73 14.06 -16.84
CA ALA A 368 7.29 14.14 -18.19
C ALA A 368 7.31 12.78 -18.91
N GLY A 369 6.95 11.69 -18.23
CA GLY A 369 7.03 10.33 -18.76
C GLY A 369 8.45 9.78 -18.78
N GLU A 370 9.33 10.26 -17.92
CA GLU A 370 10.73 9.87 -17.87
C GLU A 370 11.00 8.98 -16.64
N PHE A 371 11.88 8.00 -16.79
CA PHE A 371 12.35 7.23 -15.64
C PHE A 371 13.22 8.15 -14.77
N PRO A 372 12.88 8.35 -13.47
CA PRO A 372 13.51 9.38 -12.68
C PRO A 372 15.01 9.15 -12.47
N GLU A 373 15.79 10.21 -12.71
CA GLU A 373 17.22 10.23 -12.36
C GLU A 373 17.40 10.47 -10.86
N HIS A 374 16.50 11.28 -10.27
CA HIS A 374 16.45 11.60 -8.85
C HIS A 374 15.52 10.62 -8.09
N ALA A 375 15.65 9.33 -8.40
CA ALA A 375 14.75 8.30 -7.87
C ALA A 375 14.80 8.24 -6.34
N CYS A 376 13.63 8.30 -5.72
CA CYS A 376 13.44 7.93 -4.31
C CYS A 376 13.27 6.43 -4.23
N LEU A 377 14.26 5.75 -3.69
CA LEU A 377 14.24 4.31 -3.47
C LEU A 377 13.67 4.01 -2.07
N HIS A 378 12.63 3.18 -2.02
CA HIS A 378 12.06 2.66 -0.79
C HIS A 378 12.49 1.20 -0.64
N ALA A 379 13.58 0.98 0.07
CA ALA A 379 14.23 -0.32 0.20
C ALA A 379 13.75 -1.05 1.46
N ILE A 380 13.45 -2.33 1.33
CA ILE A 380 13.01 -3.19 2.42
C ILE A 380 13.80 -4.51 2.41
N CYS A 381 14.04 -5.06 3.60
CA CYS A 381 14.59 -6.41 3.77
C CYS A 381 13.75 -7.16 4.82
N PRO A 382 12.51 -7.56 4.47
CA PRO A 382 11.55 -8.07 5.45
C PRO A 382 12.04 -9.34 6.14
N SER A 383 12.85 -10.16 5.49
CA SER A 383 13.46 -11.36 6.09
C SER A 383 14.49 -11.07 7.21
N ALA A 384 14.96 -9.83 7.33
CA ALA A 384 15.78 -9.41 8.47
C ALA A 384 14.94 -9.25 9.76
N ILE A 385 13.62 -9.00 9.59
CA ILE A 385 12.64 -8.85 10.68
C ILE A 385 11.86 -10.16 10.87
N ASP A 386 11.45 -10.79 9.77
CA ASP A 386 10.72 -12.06 9.73
C ASP A 386 11.51 -13.12 8.96
N PRO A 387 12.27 -13.97 9.63
CA PRO A 387 13.10 -14.98 8.96
C PRO A 387 12.34 -16.03 8.15
N LEU A 388 11.01 -16.12 8.27
CA LEU A 388 10.20 -17.05 7.48
C LEU A 388 10.12 -16.65 6.00
N GLN A 389 10.50 -15.41 5.64
CA GLN A 389 10.44 -14.92 4.26
C GLN A 389 11.66 -15.30 3.42
N ALA A 390 12.62 -16.05 3.95
CA ALA A 390 13.76 -16.57 3.19
C ALA A 390 14.26 -17.90 3.77
N PRO A 391 15.03 -18.70 3.02
CA PRO A 391 15.68 -19.89 3.58
C PRO A 391 16.62 -19.53 4.73
N LYS A 392 16.81 -20.48 5.66
CA LYS A 392 17.65 -20.26 6.86
C LYS A 392 19.03 -19.67 6.51
N GLY A 393 19.34 -18.53 7.10
CA GLY A 393 20.60 -17.82 6.89
C GLY A 393 20.70 -17.07 5.55
N LYS A 394 19.59 -16.96 4.82
CA LYS A 394 19.42 -16.19 3.58
C LYS A 394 18.45 -15.05 3.79
N HIS A 395 18.37 -14.13 2.79
CA HIS A 395 17.52 -12.95 2.90
C HIS A 395 16.81 -12.62 1.58
N ALA A 396 15.58 -12.16 1.70
CA ALA A 396 14.82 -11.55 0.62
C ALA A 396 14.79 -10.04 0.84
N ALA A 397 15.14 -9.27 -0.19
CA ALA A 397 15.05 -7.82 -0.16
C ALA A 397 14.32 -7.30 -1.40
N SER A 398 13.72 -6.14 -1.28
CA SER A 398 13.04 -5.48 -2.39
C SER A 398 13.24 -3.98 -2.31
N VAL A 399 13.18 -3.31 -3.45
CA VAL A 399 13.12 -1.86 -3.52
C VAL A 399 11.98 -1.45 -4.44
N TYR A 400 11.26 -0.43 -4.02
CA TYR A 400 10.13 0.18 -4.74
C TYR A 400 10.49 1.62 -5.05
N LEU A 401 10.09 2.10 -6.22
CA LEU A 401 10.18 3.50 -6.59
C LEU A 401 9.02 3.89 -7.50
N PRO A 402 8.52 5.13 -7.39
CA PRO A 402 7.52 5.63 -8.32
C PRO A 402 8.15 5.87 -9.69
N VAL A 403 7.41 5.51 -10.74
CA VAL A 403 7.79 5.71 -12.14
C VAL A 403 6.56 6.13 -12.94
N PRO A 404 6.70 6.78 -14.11
CA PRO A 404 5.54 7.08 -14.94
C PRO A 404 4.82 5.80 -15.35
N PHE A 405 3.50 5.84 -15.40
CA PHE A 405 2.69 4.73 -15.88
C PHE A 405 3.10 4.35 -17.32
N GLN A 406 3.36 5.36 -18.15
CA GLN A 406 3.83 5.19 -19.53
C GLN A 406 5.06 6.07 -19.78
N LEU A 407 6.13 5.45 -20.27
CA LEU A 407 7.33 6.18 -20.69
C LEU A 407 7.06 6.98 -21.95
N LYS A 408 7.60 8.20 -22.01
CA LYS A 408 7.47 9.12 -23.14
C LYS A 408 7.92 8.46 -24.45
N GLY A 409 7.01 8.46 -25.41
CA GLY A 409 7.26 7.87 -26.73
C GLY A 409 7.35 6.34 -26.76
N LYS A 410 6.88 5.66 -25.69
CA LYS A 410 6.83 4.20 -25.56
C LYS A 410 5.39 3.73 -25.37
N GLN A 411 5.16 2.42 -25.60
CA GLN A 411 3.94 1.75 -25.20
C GLN A 411 4.10 1.11 -23.82
N PRO A 412 3.04 0.85 -23.07
CA PRO A 412 3.13 0.18 -21.75
C PRO A 412 3.88 -1.14 -21.79
N GLU A 413 3.78 -1.89 -22.89
CA GLU A 413 4.45 -3.18 -23.08
C GLU A 413 5.99 -3.05 -23.20
N ASP A 414 6.50 -1.88 -23.55
CA ASP A 414 7.95 -1.64 -23.66
C ASP A 414 8.63 -1.70 -22.29
N TRP A 415 7.90 -1.55 -21.18
CA TRP A 415 8.44 -1.79 -19.84
C TRP A 415 9.08 -3.16 -19.70
N VAL A 416 8.47 -4.19 -20.30
CA VAL A 416 9.00 -5.57 -20.27
C VAL A 416 10.41 -5.65 -20.89
N LYS A 417 10.67 -4.88 -21.94
CA LYS A 417 11.98 -4.85 -22.63
C LYS A 417 13.03 -4.01 -21.89
N LEU A 418 12.58 -2.95 -21.22
CA LEU A 418 13.47 -1.94 -20.63
C LEU A 418 13.80 -2.21 -19.15
N LYS A 419 13.00 -3.03 -18.45
CA LYS A 419 13.10 -3.23 -17.01
C LYS A 419 14.47 -3.64 -16.50
N ASN A 420 15.23 -4.46 -17.25
CA ASN A 420 16.55 -4.89 -16.81
C ASN A 420 17.58 -3.74 -16.80
N GLY A 421 17.54 -2.85 -17.80
CA GLY A 421 18.37 -1.66 -17.81
C GLY A 421 18.05 -0.68 -16.68
N PHE A 422 16.76 -0.52 -16.35
CA PHE A 422 16.34 0.30 -15.20
C PHE A 422 16.71 -0.36 -13.88
N MET A 423 16.61 -1.69 -13.75
CA MET A 423 17.10 -2.42 -12.59
C MET A 423 18.56 -2.14 -12.29
N ASP A 424 19.42 -2.14 -13.31
CA ASP A 424 20.85 -1.86 -13.12
C ASP A 424 21.09 -0.41 -12.66
N ARG A 425 20.30 0.56 -13.13
CA ARG A 425 20.33 1.96 -12.60
C ARG A 425 19.93 2.00 -11.12
N VAL A 426 18.85 1.34 -10.74
CA VAL A 426 18.38 1.26 -9.34
C VAL A 426 19.45 0.63 -8.46
N LEU A 427 20.03 -0.50 -8.87
CA LEU A 427 21.09 -1.18 -8.13
C LEU A 427 22.33 -0.31 -7.97
N LYS A 428 22.69 0.49 -8.99
CA LYS A 428 23.81 1.44 -8.91
C LYS A 428 23.61 2.48 -7.82
N ILE A 429 22.39 3.03 -7.69
CA ILE A 429 22.06 3.97 -6.62
C ILE A 429 22.12 3.27 -5.27
N TRP A 430 21.46 2.12 -5.12
CA TRP A 430 21.33 1.39 -3.86
C TRP A 430 22.70 0.95 -3.30
N ARG A 431 23.61 0.49 -4.17
CA ARG A 431 24.98 0.06 -3.81
C ARG A 431 25.83 1.17 -3.20
N ARG A 432 25.52 2.43 -3.44
CA ARG A 432 26.23 3.55 -2.80
C ARG A 432 25.99 3.61 -1.29
N PHE A 433 24.86 3.09 -0.84
CA PHE A 433 24.44 3.07 0.56
C PHE A 433 24.58 1.69 1.21
N ALA A 434 24.12 0.65 0.55
CA ALA A 434 24.25 -0.73 1.00
C ALA A 434 25.55 -1.34 0.40
N THR A 435 26.66 -1.17 1.08
CA THR A 435 28.01 -1.53 0.55
C THR A 435 28.21 -3.02 0.35
N ASN A 436 27.43 -3.86 1.04
CA ASN A 436 27.44 -5.32 0.85
C ASN A 436 26.45 -5.82 -0.20
N LEU A 437 25.78 -4.93 -0.94
CA LEU A 437 24.95 -5.28 -2.09
C LEU A 437 25.82 -5.52 -3.33
N THR A 438 26.69 -6.52 -3.23
CA THR A 438 27.63 -6.95 -4.29
C THR A 438 27.01 -8.07 -5.13
N ASP A 439 27.56 -8.32 -6.31
CA ASP A 439 27.13 -9.46 -7.15
C ASP A 439 27.37 -10.81 -6.46
N GLU A 440 28.35 -10.90 -5.54
CA GLU A 440 28.60 -12.09 -4.75
C GLU A 440 27.51 -12.33 -3.69
N ASN A 441 26.90 -11.26 -3.13
CA ASN A 441 25.79 -11.37 -2.18
C ASN A 441 24.46 -11.65 -2.88
N ILE A 442 24.28 -11.24 -4.13
CA ILE A 442 23.05 -11.45 -4.90
C ILE A 442 23.05 -12.86 -5.48
N GLU A 443 22.10 -13.70 -5.09
CA GLU A 443 21.88 -15.01 -5.71
C GLU A 443 20.98 -14.93 -6.96
N MET A 444 20.01 -14.02 -6.93
CA MET A 444 19.11 -13.74 -8.06
C MET A 444 18.49 -12.35 -7.91
N LYS A 445 18.25 -11.68 -9.03
CA LYS A 445 17.55 -10.39 -9.11
C LYS A 445 16.48 -10.43 -10.17
N VAL A 446 15.33 -9.81 -9.90
CA VAL A 446 14.18 -9.72 -10.82
C VAL A 446 13.59 -8.31 -10.75
N ALA A 447 13.25 -7.72 -11.89
CA ALA A 447 12.52 -6.46 -12.00
C ALA A 447 11.07 -6.70 -12.43
N MET A 448 10.17 -5.95 -11.82
CA MET A 448 8.74 -5.95 -12.14
C MET A 448 8.26 -4.53 -12.43
#